data_f57adce55552c84553baed77185f25fb
#
_entry.id   f57adce55552c84553baed77185f25fb
#
_cell.length_a   1.000
_cell.length_b   1.000
_cell.length_c   1.000
_cell.angle_alpha   90.00
_cell.angle_beta   90.00
_cell.angle_gamma   90.00
#
_symmetry.space_group_name_H-M   'P 1'
#
loop_
_entity.id
_entity.type
_entity.pdbx_description
1 polymer ?
#
loop_
_entity_poly.entity_id
_entity_poly.type
_entity_poly.pdbx_seq_one_letter_code
_entity_poly.pdbx_strand_id
1 'polypeptide(L)'
;MPVAVCTMAAIPGAGAVTHQGPAPLPPPVAGKTVNAEVRAGTVRFRLPGQAGFVELTAPQQVPIGTTFDTTAGRVTLTSAADAKGATQHAWFYEGTFTIGQTTGSEPLTTLTLAGALPVCAKGARAAATTRRQRHLWGDGKGRFRTGGRFSSATVRGTRWVVSDRCDGTLTRVVRGSVTVRDRVHDKTVILHAGEQYLARAPRIRTP
;
A
#
# COMPACT_ATOMS: atom_id res chain seq x y z
N MET A 1 -15.28 -83.48 13.02
CA MET A 1 -15.12 -82.16 13.63
C MET A 1 -14.78 -81.17 12.52
N PRO A 2 -15.65 -80.26 12.12
CA PRO A 2 -15.35 -79.26 11.07
C PRO A 2 -14.64 -78.05 11.66
N VAL A 3 -13.56 -77.64 11.02
CA VAL A 3 -12.74 -76.46 11.33
C VAL A 3 -13.45 -75.25 10.71
N ALA A 4 -13.84 -74.25 11.53
CA ALA A 4 -14.41 -73.00 11.07
C ALA A 4 -13.29 -72.09 10.57
N VAL A 5 -13.39 -71.68 9.30
CA VAL A 5 -12.52 -70.64 8.69
C VAL A 5 -13.16 -69.28 8.97
N CYS A 6 -12.45 -68.45 9.75
CA CYS A 6 -12.84 -67.09 10.08
C CYS A 6 -12.38 -66.16 8.92
N THR A 7 -13.33 -65.67 8.16
CA THR A 7 -13.06 -64.68 7.06
C THR A 7 -12.99 -63.28 7.68
N MET A 8 -11.78 -62.67 7.68
CA MET A 8 -11.60 -61.27 8.06
C MET A 8 -12.11 -60.36 6.92
N ALA A 9 -13.14 -59.57 7.26
CA ALA A 9 -13.61 -58.50 6.37
C ALA A 9 -12.63 -57.32 6.42
N ALA A 10 -12.12 -56.89 5.24
CA ALA A 10 -11.29 -55.71 5.10
C ALA A 10 -12.12 -54.44 5.31
N ILE A 11 -11.67 -53.55 6.20
CA ILE A 11 -12.24 -52.22 6.46
C ILE A 11 -11.80 -51.32 5.28
N PRO A 12 -12.73 -50.64 4.53
CA PRO A 12 -12.34 -49.68 3.52
C PRO A 12 -11.60 -48.52 4.15
N GLY A 13 -10.40 -48.19 3.59
CA GLY A 13 -9.51 -47.18 4.07
C GLY A 13 -10.16 -45.81 4.11
N ALA A 14 -9.96 -45.08 5.18
CA ALA A 14 -10.34 -43.69 5.34
C ALA A 14 -9.65 -42.85 4.27
N GLY A 15 -10.45 -42.27 3.37
CA GLY A 15 -9.95 -41.36 2.35
C GLY A 15 -9.24 -40.17 3.00
N ALA A 16 -7.98 -39.98 2.61
CA ALA A 16 -7.19 -38.83 3.07
C ALA A 16 -7.89 -37.54 2.59
N VAL A 17 -8.42 -36.77 3.53
CA VAL A 17 -8.93 -35.42 3.26
C VAL A 17 -7.72 -34.54 2.98
N THR A 18 -7.43 -34.33 1.69
CA THR A 18 -6.43 -33.35 1.27
C THR A 18 -6.97 -31.95 1.63
N HIS A 19 -6.38 -31.32 2.65
CA HIS A 19 -6.59 -29.91 2.94
C HIS A 19 -5.99 -29.12 1.77
N GLN A 20 -6.83 -28.78 0.79
CA GLN A 20 -6.48 -27.79 -0.21
C GLN A 20 -6.46 -26.42 0.49
N GLY A 21 -5.29 -25.83 0.64
CA GLY A 21 -5.15 -24.45 1.04
C GLY A 21 -5.97 -23.53 0.11
N PRO A 22 -6.27 -22.30 0.54
CA PRO A 22 -7.04 -21.36 -0.27
C PRO A 22 -6.36 -21.19 -1.65
N ALA A 23 -7.17 -21.22 -2.71
CA ALA A 23 -6.69 -21.06 -4.07
C ALA A 23 -5.91 -19.74 -4.23
N PRO A 24 -4.79 -19.71 -4.96
CA PRO A 24 -4.03 -18.48 -5.16
C PRO A 24 -4.91 -17.45 -5.88
N LEU A 25 -4.74 -16.16 -5.48
CA LEU A 25 -5.46 -15.07 -6.11
C LEU A 25 -5.11 -14.95 -7.60
N PRO A 26 -6.05 -14.57 -8.45
CA PRO A 26 -5.75 -14.31 -9.86
C PRO A 26 -4.72 -13.17 -9.99
N PRO A 27 -3.92 -13.14 -11.07
CA PRO A 27 -3.00 -12.04 -11.30
C PRO A 27 -3.72 -10.68 -11.34
N PRO A 28 -3.13 -9.62 -10.76
CA PRO A 28 -3.72 -8.28 -10.84
C PRO A 28 -3.70 -7.75 -12.27
N VAL A 29 -4.76 -7.05 -12.64
CA VAL A 29 -4.93 -6.46 -13.98
C VAL A 29 -4.57 -4.97 -13.94
N ALA A 30 -3.66 -4.54 -14.82
CA ALA A 30 -3.19 -3.16 -14.90
C ALA A 30 -4.34 -2.15 -15.02
N GLY A 31 -4.35 -1.15 -14.13
CA GLY A 31 -5.37 -0.12 -14.08
C GLY A 31 -6.75 -0.58 -13.61
N LYS A 32 -6.92 -1.85 -13.21
CA LYS A 32 -8.21 -2.41 -12.76
C LYS A 32 -8.16 -2.96 -11.35
N THR A 33 -7.22 -3.85 -11.04
CA THR A 33 -7.16 -4.56 -9.75
C THR A 33 -5.76 -4.64 -9.17
N VAL A 34 -5.70 -4.83 -7.85
CA VAL A 34 -4.48 -5.18 -7.11
C VAL A 34 -4.82 -6.29 -6.12
N ASN A 35 -3.82 -7.10 -5.75
CA ASN A 35 -3.95 -8.08 -4.68
C ASN A 35 -3.40 -7.48 -3.39
N ALA A 36 -4.16 -7.61 -2.30
CA ALA A 36 -3.81 -7.12 -0.98
C ALA A 36 -3.77 -8.28 0.01
N GLU A 37 -2.76 -8.29 0.87
CA GLU A 37 -2.56 -9.29 1.91
C GLU A 37 -2.04 -8.62 3.18
N VAL A 38 -2.58 -9.02 4.35
CA VAL A 38 -2.08 -8.55 5.64
C VAL A 38 -0.71 -9.18 5.91
N ARG A 39 0.30 -8.32 6.12
CA ARG A 39 1.64 -8.76 6.51
C ARG A 39 1.84 -8.76 8.02
N ALA A 40 1.21 -7.81 8.72
CA ALA A 40 1.26 -7.70 10.18
C ALA A 40 0.17 -6.76 10.68
N GLY A 41 -0.28 -6.96 11.93
CA GLY A 41 -1.27 -6.11 12.59
C GLY A 41 -2.63 -6.14 11.92
N THR A 42 -3.42 -5.09 12.11
CA THR A 42 -4.76 -4.93 11.54
C THR A 42 -4.73 -3.98 10.37
N VAL A 43 -5.23 -4.44 9.23
CA VAL A 43 -5.42 -3.65 8.02
C VAL A 43 -6.91 -3.60 7.70
N ARG A 44 -7.43 -2.41 7.40
CA ARG A 44 -8.79 -2.21 6.95
C ARG A 44 -8.79 -1.62 5.55
N PHE A 45 -9.84 -1.90 4.79
CA PHE A 45 -10.00 -1.31 3.47
C PHE A 45 -11.45 -0.89 3.23
N ARG A 46 -11.63 0.01 2.28
CA ARG A 46 -12.92 0.51 1.83
C ARG A 46 -12.94 0.54 0.32
N LEU A 47 -13.86 -0.20 -0.29
CA LEU A 47 -14.06 -0.22 -1.74
C LEU A 47 -14.56 1.14 -2.26
N PRO A 48 -14.32 1.45 -3.53
CA PRO A 48 -14.91 2.64 -4.16
C PRO A 48 -16.44 2.65 -4.01
N GLY A 49 -16.99 3.81 -3.64
CA GLY A 49 -18.42 3.98 -3.43
C GLY A 49 -18.96 3.45 -2.09
N GLN A 50 -18.17 2.75 -1.29
CA GLN A 50 -18.56 2.28 0.04
C GLN A 50 -18.32 3.35 1.10
N ALA A 51 -19.18 3.41 2.13
CA ALA A 51 -19.05 4.38 3.22
C ALA A 51 -18.09 3.92 4.34
N GLY A 52 -18.07 2.62 4.66
CA GLY A 52 -17.37 2.03 5.79
C GLY A 52 -16.07 1.32 5.44
N PHE A 53 -15.17 1.19 6.41
CA PHE A 53 -14.01 0.31 6.33
C PHE A 53 -14.36 -1.08 6.86
N VAL A 54 -13.87 -2.12 6.18
CA VAL A 54 -13.94 -3.52 6.61
C VAL A 54 -12.52 -4.05 6.84
N GLU A 55 -12.37 -5.02 7.72
CA GLU A 55 -11.07 -5.62 7.99
C GLU A 55 -10.65 -6.57 6.87
N LEU A 56 -9.38 -6.52 6.49
CA LEU A 56 -8.76 -7.45 5.56
C LEU A 56 -8.31 -8.69 6.32
N THR A 57 -9.15 -9.72 6.38
CA THR A 57 -8.89 -10.95 7.15
C THR A 57 -8.23 -12.07 6.34
N ALA A 58 -8.26 -11.98 5.01
CA ALA A 58 -7.64 -12.93 4.09
C ALA A 58 -7.08 -12.20 2.86
N PRO A 59 -6.12 -12.79 2.12
CA PRO A 59 -5.67 -12.24 0.84
C PRO A 59 -6.84 -12.02 -0.10
N GLN A 60 -6.91 -10.85 -0.72
CA GLN A 60 -8.05 -10.43 -1.53
C GLN A 60 -7.61 -9.58 -2.73
N GLN A 61 -8.25 -9.81 -3.89
CA GLN A 61 -8.14 -8.92 -5.03
C GLN A 61 -9.16 -7.79 -4.90
N VAL A 62 -8.70 -6.53 -5.01
CA VAL A 62 -9.56 -5.35 -4.88
C VAL A 62 -9.41 -4.42 -6.09
N PRO A 63 -10.45 -3.65 -6.45
CA PRO A 63 -10.38 -2.71 -7.56
C PRO A 63 -9.50 -1.50 -7.22
N ILE A 64 -8.97 -0.85 -8.27
CA ILE A 64 -8.36 0.47 -8.17
C ILE A 64 -9.38 1.47 -7.62
N GLY A 65 -8.92 2.45 -6.83
CA GLY A 65 -9.78 3.38 -6.07
C GLY A 65 -10.10 2.91 -4.65
N THR A 66 -9.73 1.67 -4.30
CA THR A 66 -9.82 1.18 -2.91
C THR A 66 -8.95 2.01 -1.98
N THR A 67 -9.49 2.36 -0.82
CA THR A 67 -8.77 3.06 0.25
C THR A 67 -8.38 2.05 1.33
N PHE A 68 -7.11 2.03 1.70
CA PHE A 68 -6.56 1.20 2.79
C PHE A 68 -6.26 2.05 4.01
N ASP A 69 -6.55 1.51 5.19
CA ASP A 69 -6.12 2.02 6.49
C ASP A 69 -5.14 1.01 7.09
N THR A 70 -3.88 1.41 7.13
CA THR A 70 -2.75 0.62 7.66
C THR A 70 -2.14 1.28 8.90
N THR A 71 -2.89 2.14 9.59
CA THR A 71 -2.42 2.83 10.81
C THR A 71 -2.06 1.87 11.94
N ALA A 72 -2.73 0.73 12.01
CA ALA A 72 -2.50 -0.33 13.00
C ALA A 72 -1.89 -1.61 12.39
N GLY A 73 -1.43 -1.56 11.13
CA GLY A 73 -0.91 -2.75 10.46
C GLY A 73 -0.06 -2.45 9.24
N ARG A 74 0.26 -3.52 8.53
CA ARG A 74 1.06 -3.49 7.31
C ARG A 74 0.41 -4.36 6.25
N VAL A 75 0.22 -3.82 5.06
CA VAL A 75 -0.32 -4.51 3.88
C VAL A 75 0.78 -4.77 2.88
N THR A 76 0.78 -5.96 2.27
CA THR A 76 1.48 -6.24 1.02
C THR A 76 0.52 -5.95 -0.12
N LEU A 77 0.92 -5.09 -1.04
CA LEU A 77 0.20 -4.87 -2.30
C LEU A 77 0.99 -5.48 -3.45
N THR A 78 0.33 -6.32 -4.22
CA THR A 78 0.84 -6.85 -5.49
C THR A 78 0.02 -6.23 -6.62
N SER A 79 0.70 -5.61 -7.58
CA SER A 79 0.09 -4.95 -8.74
C SER A 79 0.76 -5.39 -10.03
N ALA A 80 0.11 -5.19 -11.17
CA ALA A 80 0.71 -5.47 -12.47
C ALA A 80 1.97 -4.61 -12.69
N ALA A 81 3.04 -5.21 -13.18
CA ALA A 81 4.29 -4.53 -13.54
C ALA A 81 4.38 -4.26 -15.05
N ASP A 82 3.67 -5.06 -15.84
CA ASP A 82 3.58 -4.91 -17.29
C ASP A 82 2.23 -5.43 -17.83
N ALA A 83 2.07 -5.43 -19.14
CA ALA A 83 0.91 -5.98 -19.85
C ALA A 83 1.02 -7.51 -20.09
N LYS A 84 2.15 -8.15 -19.75
CA LYS A 84 2.43 -9.56 -20.02
C LYS A 84 2.21 -10.48 -18.80
N GLY A 85 1.73 -9.91 -17.67
CA GLY A 85 1.43 -10.67 -16.46
C GLY A 85 2.54 -10.63 -15.39
N ALA A 86 3.64 -9.90 -15.62
CA ALA A 86 4.60 -9.64 -14.55
C ALA A 86 3.98 -8.79 -13.44
N THR A 87 4.38 -9.07 -12.21
CA THR A 87 3.88 -8.37 -11.03
C THR A 87 5.00 -7.67 -10.27
N GLN A 88 4.62 -6.65 -9.51
CA GLN A 88 5.49 -5.93 -8.59
C GLN A 88 4.81 -5.85 -7.23
N HIS A 89 5.60 -5.81 -6.16
CA HIS A 89 5.04 -5.77 -4.80
C HIS A 89 5.81 -4.82 -3.89
N ALA A 90 5.10 -4.25 -2.94
CA ALA A 90 5.65 -3.44 -1.87
C ALA A 90 4.75 -3.51 -0.63
N TRP A 91 5.33 -3.15 0.52
CA TRP A 91 4.65 -3.08 1.79
C TRP A 91 4.36 -1.63 2.14
N PHE A 92 3.14 -1.39 2.67
CA PHE A 92 2.70 -0.07 3.10
C PHE A 92 2.15 -0.14 4.51
N TYR A 93 2.50 0.85 5.35
CA TYR A 93 2.15 0.84 6.76
C TYR A 93 2.14 2.25 7.37
N GLU A 94 1.52 2.35 8.56
CA GLU A 94 1.40 3.57 9.35
C GLU A 94 0.68 4.71 8.61
N GLY A 95 -0.35 4.42 7.82
CA GLY A 95 -1.09 5.46 7.12
C GLY A 95 -2.36 5.00 6.45
N THR A 96 -3.11 5.97 5.94
CA THR A 96 -4.30 5.75 5.12
C THR A 96 -4.01 6.28 3.71
N PHE A 97 -4.35 5.50 2.69
CA PHE A 97 -4.10 5.86 1.30
C PHE A 97 -5.13 5.24 0.35
N THR A 98 -5.35 5.89 -0.78
CA THR A 98 -6.14 5.35 -1.90
C THR A 98 -5.21 4.88 -3.00
N ILE A 99 -5.45 3.67 -3.51
CA ILE A 99 -4.62 3.09 -4.56
C ILE A 99 -5.14 3.44 -5.94
N GLY A 100 -4.22 3.77 -6.84
CA GLY A 100 -4.44 3.95 -8.26
C GLY A 100 -3.37 3.23 -9.06
N GLN A 101 -3.62 2.96 -10.33
CA GLN A 101 -2.61 2.46 -11.25
C GLN A 101 -2.90 2.96 -12.65
N THR A 102 -1.86 3.37 -13.39
CA THR A 102 -1.98 3.69 -14.82
C THR A 102 -2.14 2.40 -15.62
N THR A 103 -2.71 2.53 -16.81
CA THR A 103 -2.70 1.48 -17.84
C THR A 103 -1.43 1.58 -18.70
N GLY A 104 -1.23 0.65 -19.64
CA GLY A 104 -0.11 0.66 -20.59
C GLY A 104 0.93 -0.43 -20.32
N SER A 105 2.06 -0.37 -21.07
CA SER A 105 3.12 -1.39 -21.03
C SER A 105 3.92 -1.40 -19.74
N GLU A 106 3.99 -0.27 -19.04
CA GLU A 106 4.72 -0.10 -17.78
C GLU A 106 3.86 0.63 -16.74
N PRO A 107 2.85 -0.04 -16.16
CA PRO A 107 1.93 0.60 -15.25
C PRO A 107 2.62 1.12 -13.99
N LEU A 108 2.26 2.34 -13.58
CA LEU A 108 2.74 2.98 -12.37
C LEU A 108 1.67 2.89 -11.28
N THR A 109 1.97 2.22 -10.19
CA THR A 109 1.07 2.12 -9.04
C THR A 109 1.20 3.37 -8.18
N THR A 110 0.10 4.08 -7.97
CA THR A 110 0.06 5.33 -7.19
C THR A 110 -0.71 5.11 -5.89
N LEU A 111 -0.14 5.58 -4.79
CA LEU A 111 -0.75 5.59 -3.47
C LEU A 111 -0.92 7.05 -3.05
N THR A 112 -2.15 7.53 -3.06
CA THR A 112 -2.47 8.90 -2.64
C THR A 112 -2.80 8.90 -1.17
N LEU A 113 -2.07 9.68 -0.37
CA LEU A 113 -2.36 9.85 1.05
C LEU A 113 -3.82 10.27 1.25
N ALA A 114 -4.52 9.56 2.12
CA ALA A 114 -5.92 9.79 2.46
C ALA A 114 -6.07 10.09 3.96
N GLY A 115 -7.30 10.38 4.40
CA GLY A 115 -7.60 10.78 5.77
C GLY A 115 -7.51 12.30 6.00
N ALA A 116 -7.72 12.70 7.24
CA ALA A 116 -7.75 14.12 7.61
C ALA A 116 -6.40 14.80 7.42
N LEU A 117 -6.42 15.99 6.83
CA LEU A 117 -5.23 16.85 6.76
C LEU A 117 -4.86 17.35 8.16
N PRO A 118 -3.57 17.65 8.42
CA PRO A 118 -3.17 18.27 9.67
C PRO A 118 -3.89 19.60 9.86
N VAL A 119 -4.44 19.80 11.07
CA VAL A 119 -5.02 21.09 11.45
C VAL A 119 -3.88 22.03 11.83
N CYS A 120 -3.72 23.12 11.09
CA CYS A 120 -2.63 24.07 11.26
C CYS A 120 -3.14 25.33 11.96
N ALA A 121 -2.65 25.60 13.17
CA ALA A 121 -2.92 26.87 13.83
C ALA A 121 -2.21 28.02 13.11
N LYS A 122 -2.84 29.21 13.05
CA LYS A 122 -2.20 30.42 12.52
C LYS A 122 -0.95 30.72 13.36
N GLY A 123 0.21 30.83 12.70
CA GLY A 123 1.50 31.13 13.35
C GLY A 123 2.19 29.94 14.03
N ALA A 124 1.63 28.74 14.06
CA ALA A 124 2.31 27.58 14.61
C ALA A 124 3.49 27.17 13.71
N ARG A 125 4.70 27.18 14.28
CA ARG A 125 5.86 26.54 13.66
C ARG A 125 5.60 25.04 13.54
N ALA A 126 6.06 24.43 12.46
CA ALA A 126 5.81 23.01 12.09
C ALA A 126 6.07 21.97 13.20
N ALA A 127 6.89 22.30 14.20
CA ALA A 127 7.25 21.41 15.30
C ALA A 127 6.12 21.14 16.32
N ALA A 128 5.09 22.00 16.41
CA ALA A 128 4.08 21.90 17.47
C ALA A 128 2.90 20.98 17.16
N THR A 129 2.80 20.43 15.95
CA THR A 129 1.61 19.68 15.51
C THR A 129 1.91 18.21 15.24
N THR A 130 2.67 17.56 16.11
CA THR A 130 3.05 16.12 16.01
C THR A 130 1.84 15.17 16.06
N ARG A 131 0.66 15.62 16.45
CA ARG A 131 -0.48 14.76 16.78
C ARG A 131 -1.39 14.32 15.62
N ARG A 132 -1.28 14.91 14.43
CA ARG A 132 -2.11 14.54 13.28
C ARG A 132 -1.37 14.76 11.96
N GLN A 133 -0.23 14.11 11.80
CA GLN A 133 0.42 14.04 10.49
C GLN A 133 -0.21 12.92 9.69
N ARG A 134 -0.60 13.21 8.46
CA ARG A 134 -0.98 12.21 7.49
C ARG A 134 0.30 11.73 6.82
N HIS A 135 0.66 10.48 7.01
CA HIS A 135 1.88 9.93 6.44
C HIS A 135 1.65 8.51 5.94
N LEU A 136 2.59 7.99 5.16
CA LEU A 136 2.62 6.63 4.68
C LEU A 136 4.07 6.20 4.50
N TRP A 137 4.42 5.09 5.11
CA TRP A 137 5.64 4.36 4.84
C TRP A 137 5.46 3.40 3.68
N GLY A 138 6.49 3.29 2.84
CA GLY A 138 6.61 2.27 1.80
C GLY A 138 7.96 1.57 1.87
N ASP A 139 7.96 0.27 1.61
CA ASP A 139 9.16 -0.56 1.48
C ASP A 139 8.92 -1.64 0.42
N GLY A 140 9.73 -1.67 -0.63
CA GLY A 140 9.57 -2.68 -1.68
C GLY A 140 10.30 -2.37 -2.96
N LYS A 141 10.08 -3.24 -3.95
CA LYS A 141 10.64 -3.14 -5.29
C LYS A 141 9.52 -2.95 -6.30
N GLY A 142 9.75 -2.12 -7.30
CA GLY A 142 8.79 -1.86 -8.37
C GLY A 142 8.57 -0.37 -8.62
N ARG A 143 7.64 -0.07 -9.52
CA ARG A 143 7.28 1.30 -9.92
C ARG A 143 6.10 1.79 -9.08
N PHE A 144 6.42 2.37 -7.93
CA PHE A 144 5.44 2.94 -7.02
C PHE A 144 5.61 4.45 -6.91
N ARG A 145 4.50 5.15 -6.73
CA ARG A 145 4.45 6.58 -6.45
C ARG A 145 3.59 6.84 -5.22
N THR A 146 4.13 7.51 -4.22
CA THR A 146 3.35 8.00 -3.09
C THR A 146 3.07 9.49 -3.28
N GLY A 147 1.79 9.86 -3.32
CA GLY A 147 1.33 11.24 -3.49
C GLY A 147 0.86 11.85 -2.17
N GLY A 148 1.53 12.92 -1.74
CA GLY A 148 1.03 13.83 -0.71
C GLY A 148 0.34 15.05 -1.32
N ARG A 149 0.06 16.07 -0.50
CA ARG A 149 -0.65 17.29 -0.93
C ARG A 149 0.15 18.13 -1.92
N PHE A 150 1.46 18.31 -1.71
CA PHE A 150 2.30 19.25 -2.45
C PHE A 150 3.37 18.58 -3.32
N SER A 151 3.67 17.31 -3.07
CA SER A 151 4.62 16.55 -3.89
C SER A 151 4.21 15.10 -4.07
N SER A 152 4.90 14.43 -4.99
CA SER A 152 4.85 12.98 -5.13
C SER A 152 6.25 12.40 -5.17
N ALA A 153 6.42 11.23 -4.56
CA ALA A 153 7.66 10.48 -4.47
C ALA A 153 7.55 9.20 -5.33
N THR A 154 8.35 9.09 -6.38
CA THR A 154 8.39 7.91 -7.26
C THR A 154 9.65 7.09 -6.95
N VAL A 155 9.48 5.77 -6.80
CA VAL A 155 10.52 4.85 -6.32
C VAL A 155 10.72 3.65 -7.27
N ARG A 156 11.90 3.03 -7.18
CA ARG A 156 12.27 1.78 -7.89
C ARG A 156 13.01 0.79 -6.98
N GLY A 157 12.55 0.57 -5.77
CA GLY A 157 13.23 -0.36 -4.84
C GLY A 157 13.92 0.37 -3.71
N THR A 158 13.12 0.75 -2.71
CA THR A 158 13.55 1.63 -1.65
C THR A 158 12.66 1.50 -0.40
N ARG A 159 13.11 2.09 0.72
CA ARG A 159 12.30 2.35 1.90
C ARG A 159 12.20 3.85 2.13
N TRP A 160 10.98 4.36 2.16
CA TRP A 160 10.71 5.80 2.23
C TRP A 160 9.46 6.11 3.07
N VAL A 161 9.32 7.37 3.42
CA VAL A 161 8.10 7.91 4.01
C VAL A 161 7.72 9.21 3.33
N VAL A 162 6.43 9.40 3.10
CA VAL A 162 5.84 10.68 2.67
C VAL A 162 4.88 11.14 3.76
N SER A 163 5.00 12.41 4.18
CA SER A 163 4.18 12.99 5.24
C SER A 163 3.64 14.35 4.83
N ASP A 164 2.32 14.53 4.89
CA ASP A 164 1.71 15.84 4.79
C ASP A 164 1.76 16.53 6.15
N ARG A 165 2.33 17.72 6.16
CA ARG A 165 2.56 18.58 7.30
C ARG A 165 1.93 19.95 7.06
N CYS A 166 1.89 20.80 8.10
CA CYS A 166 1.39 22.16 7.96
C CYS A 166 2.26 23.04 7.04
N ASP A 167 3.55 22.79 7.03
CA ASP A 167 4.52 23.54 6.23
C ASP A 167 4.76 22.98 4.82
N GLY A 168 4.17 21.81 4.48
CA GLY A 168 4.35 21.19 3.18
C GLY A 168 4.18 19.67 3.19
N THR A 169 4.69 19.02 2.13
CA THR A 169 4.82 17.56 2.05
C THR A 169 6.30 17.20 2.18
N LEU A 170 6.65 16.47 3.25
CA LEU A 170 7.98 15.95 3.51
C LEU A 170 8.14 14.56 2.91
N THR A 171 9.18 14.35 2.12
CA THR A 171 9.66 13.01 1.71
C THR A 171 10.99 12.72 2.35
N ARG A 172 11.15 11.55 2.97
CA ARG A 172 12.43 11.07 3.53
C ARG A 172 12.74 9.68 3.00
N VAL A 173 14.01 9.43 2.65
CA VAL A 173 14.51 8.16 2.14
C VAL A 173 15.38 7.49 3.20
N VAL A 174 15.09 6.22 3.50
CA VAL A 174 15.89 5.41 4.44
C VAL A 174 16.85 4.51 3.67
N ARG A 175 16.44 3.99 2.51
CA ARG A 175 17.27 3.11 1.67
C ARG A 175 16.90 3.34 0.21
N GLY A 176 17.91 3.25 -0.69
CA GLY A 176 17.74 3.43 -2.13
C GLY A 176 17.63 4.88 -2.56
N SER A 177 16.86 5.15 -3.60
CA SER A 177 16.66 6.50 -4.13
C SER A 177 15.20 6.76 -4.51
N VAL A 178 14.80 8.02 -4.42
CA VAL A 178 13.44 8.50 -4.68
C VAL A 178 13.49 9.74 -5.56
N THR A 179 12.69 9.77 -6.62
CA THR A 179 12.46 10.99 -7.40
C THR A 179 11.24 11.71 -6.84
N VAL A 180 11.44 12.92 -6.31
CA VAL A 180 10.38 13.78 -5.78
C VAL A 180 10.00 14.82 -6.82
N ARG A 181 8.71 14.89 -7.17
CA ARG A 181 8.13 15.97 -7.96
C ARG A 181 7.41 16.94 -7.04
N ASP A 182 7.99 18.12 -6.83
CA ASP A 182 7.37 19.25 -6.14
C ASP A 182 6.42 19.95 -7.12
N ARG A 183 5.12 19.95 -6.80
CA ARG A 183 4.07 20.54 -7.65
C ARG A 183 3.85 22.03 -7.39
N VAL A 184 4.37 22.56 -6.29
CA VAL A 184 4.26 23.97 -5.94
C VAL A 184 5.32 24.80 -6.66
N HIS A 185 6.55 24.28 -6.69
CA HIS A 185 7.70 24.99 -7.27
C HIS A 185 8.10 24.43 -8.64
N ASP A 186 7.30 23.53 -9.21
CA ASP A 186 7.55 22.86 -10.50
C ASP A 186 8.94 22.24 -10.60
N LYS A 187 9.41 21.61 -9.51
CA LYS A 187 10.79 21.12 -9.35
C LYS A 187 10.82 19.60 -9.21
N THR A 188 11.83 18.97 -9.80
CA THR A 188 12.15 17.57 -9.58
C THR A 188 13.45 17.44 -8.82
N VAL A 189 13.47 16.62 -7.76
CA VAL A 189 14.64 16.39 -6.90
C VAL A 189 14.84 14.88 -6.76
N ILE A 190 16.07 14.41 -6.86
CA ILE A 190 16.42 13.02 -6.54
C ILE A 190 16.97 13.00 -5.12
N LEU A 191 16.43 12.12 -4.28
CA LEU A 191 16.88 11.89 -2.92
C LEU A 191 17.52 10.52 -2.82
N HIS A 192 18.62 10.43 -2.10
CA HIS A 192 19.31 9.21 -1.73
C HIS A 192 19.06 8.83 -0.27
N ALA A 193 19.52 7.64 0.13
CA ALA A 193 19.42 7.17 1.51
C ALA A 193 19.95 8.20 2.52
N GLY A 194 19.20 8.48 3.57
CA GLY A 194 19.48 9.48 4.58
C GLY A 194 18.98 10.90 4.25
N GLU A 195 18.63 11.19 3.00
CA GLU A 195 18.18 12.51 2.57
C GLU A 195 16.68 12.72 2.74
N GLN A 196 16.28 13.98 2.78
CA GLN A 196 14.90 14.41 2.84
C GLN A 196 14.65 15.69 2.06
N TYR A 197 13.43 15.87 1.59
CA TYR A 197 12.97 17.07 0.89
C TYR A 197 11.60 17.51 1.36
N LEU A 198 11.45 18.81 1.65
CA LEU A 198 10.17 19.43 2.00
C LEU A 198 9.66 20.26 0.81
N ALA A 199 8.65 19.76 0.12
CA ALA A 199 7.87 20.54 -0.82
C ALA A 199 6.95 21.49 -0.03
N ARG A 200 7.36 22.75 0.11
CA ARG A 200 6.70 23.75 0.96
C ARG A 200 5.30 24.07 0.45
N ALA A 201 4.38 24.26 1.38
CA ALA A 201 3.05 24.80 1.05
C ALA A 201 3.17 26.20 0.43
N PRO A 202 2.27 26.59 -0.50
CA PRO A 202 2.22 27.94 -1.03
C PRO A 202 2.07 28.96 0.10
N ARG A 203 2.80 30.08 0.01
CA ARG A 203 2.60 31.20 0.93
C ARG A 203 1.24 31.83 0.61
N ILE A 204 0.32 31.81 1.56
CA ILE A 204 -0.91 32.57 1.47
C ILE A 204 -0.49 34.05 1.62
N ARG A 205 -0.50 34.80 0.51
CA ARG A 205 -0.42 36.26 0.60
C ARG A 205 -1.77 36.70 1.16
N THR A 206 -1.79 37.15 2.40
CA THR A 206 -2.94 37.90 2.93
C THR A 206 -2.97 39.24 2.18
N PRO A 207 -4.11 39.63 1.61
CA PRO A 207 -4.25 40.97 0.99
C PRO A 207 -4.03 42.07 2.01
#